data_7334851f0c3945c42c2da7e1d1f20141
#
_entry.id   7334851f0c3945c42c2da7e1d1f20141
#
_cell.length_a   1.000
_cell.length_b   1.000
_cell.length_c   1.000
_cell.angle_alpha   90.00
_cell.angle_beta   90.00
_cell.angle_gamma   90.00
#
_symmetry.space_group_name_H-M   'P 1'
#
loop_
_entity.id
_entity.type
_entity.pdbx_description
1 polymer ?
#
loop_
_entity_poly.entity_id
_entity_poly.type
_entity_poly.pdbx_seq_one_letter_code
_entity_poly.pdbx_strand_id
1 'polypeptide(L)'
;MPYAPIIGVLGYVLHPDGERALMVFRSRDGDLHQGKYNGLGGKLENDEDVIGCLHRELMEEAGITVTAERLRGAISWPGFGAGGEDWFGFIFIVDAFTGDVPERNDDGPLDWLPIDRLLGGGEPLPMWPGDRHFLQLVFDDDPRPFHGVMPYVDGVATGWSYRR
;
A
#
# COMPACT_ATOMS: atom_id res chain seq x y z
N MET A 1 -7.77 14.93 23.14
CA MET A 1 -8.66 14.44 22.06
C MET A 1 -8.21 13.07 21.61
N PRO A 2 -9.12 12.12 21.42
CA PRO A 2 -8.73 10.83 20.87
C PRO A 2 -8.20 10.99 19.43
N TYR A 3 -7.23 10.16 19.08
CA TYR A 3 -6.70 10.08 17.73
C TYR A 3 -7.75 9.44 16.81
N ALA A 4 -8.15 10.13 15.76
CA ALA A 4 -9.24 9.72 14.89
C ALA A 4 -8.82 9.78 13.40
N PRO A 5 -7.89 8.92 12.98
CA PRO A 5 -7.39 8.93 11.62
C PRO A 5 -8.40 8.34 10.63
N ILE A 6 -8.21 8.64 9.35
CA ILE A 6 -8.81 7.88 8.26
C ILE A 6 -8.13 6.51 8.24
N ILE A 7 -8.92 5.44 8.30
CA ILE A 7 -8.40 4.07 8.28
C ILE A 7 -8.43 3.55 6.85
N GLY A 8 -7.35 2.94 6.43
CA GLY A 8 -7.23 2.33 5.12
C GLY A 8 -6.48 1.01 5.14
N VAL A 9 -6.49 0.35 3.98
CA VAL A 9 -5.71 -0.86 3.71
C VAL A 9 -4.80 -0.63 2.52
N LEU A 10 -3.68 -1.31 2.52
CA LEU A 10 -2.71 -1.30 1.42
C LEU A 10 -2.29 -2.75 1.16
N GLY A 11 -2.46 -3.22 -0.06
CA GLY A 11 -2.13 -4.58 -0.46
C GLY A 11 -1.05 -4.63 -1.52
N TYR A 12 -0.07 -5.49 -1.30
CA TYR A 12 0.95 -5.84 -2.28
C TYR A 12 0.68 -7.26 -2.77
N VAL A 13 0.14 -7.36 -3.99
CA VAL A 13 -0.24 -8.64 -4.60
C VAL A 13 0.99 -9.26 -5.23
N LEU A 14 1.36 -10.47 -4.80
CA LEU A 14 2.48 -11.19 -5.38
C LEU A 14 2.08 -11.84 -6.70
N HIS A 15 2.92 -11.67 -7.72
CA HIS A 15 2.82 -12.45 -8.93
C HIS A 15 3.08 -13.94 -8.61
N PRO A 16 2.47 -14.88 -9.36
CA PRO A 16 2.73 -16.32 -9.13
C PRO A 16 4.20 -16.76 -9.18
N ASP A 17 5.09 -15.98 -9.83
CA ASP A 17 6.53 -16.26 -9.81
C ASP A 17 7.20 -15.94 -8.46
N GLY A 18 6.51 -15.22 -7.56
CA GLY A 18 7.05 -14.83 -6.25
C GLY A 18 8.10 -13.72 -6.29
N GLU A 19 8.39 -13.15 -7.45
CA GLU A 19 9.48 -12.18 -7.64
C GLU A 19 8.98 -10.76 -7.93
N ARG A 20 7.69 -10.60 -8.25
CA ARG A 20 7.08 -9.33 -8.63
C ARG A 20 5.87 -9.02 -7.78
N ALA A 21 5.58 -7.75 -7.60
CA ALA A 21 4.37 -7.27 -6.92
C ALA A 21 3.60 -6.31 -7.83
N LEU A 22 2.28 -6.32 -7.70
CA LEU A 22 1.39 -5.47 -8.46
C LEU A 22 1.39 -4.05 -7.88
N MET A 23 1.67 -3.08 -8.74
CA MET A 23 1.66 -1.67 -8.38
C MET A 23 0.78 -0.90 -9.35
N VAL A 24 0.10 0.13 -8.87
CA VAL A 24 -0.61 1.08 -9.73
C VAL A 24 0.24 2.34 -9.90
N PHE A 25 0.44 2.76 -11.14
CA PHE A 25 1.03 4.06 -11.43
C PHE A 25 -0.09 5.12 -11.47
N ARG A 26 -0.16 5.94 -10.44
CA ARG A 26 -1.22 6.93 -10.27
C ARG A 26 -1.05 8.05 -11.27
N SER A 27 -1.88 8.09 -12.29
CA SER A 27 -1.82 9.09 -13.37
C SER A 27 -3.04 10.00 -13.46
N ARG A 28 -4.01 9.84 -12.54
CA ARG A 28 -5.19 10.69 -12.49
C ARG A 28 -4.82 12.11 -12.06
N ASP A 29 -5.30 13.11 -12.81
CA ASP A 29 -5.07 14.51 -12.48
C ASP A 29 -5.71 14.89 -11.14
N GLY A 30 -4.95 15.62 -10.31
CA GLY A 30 -5.41 16.07 -8.99
C GLY A 30 -5.35 15.03 -7.89
N ASP A 31 -4.91 13.81 -8.17
CA ASP A 31 -4.67 12.78 -7.17
C ASP A 31 -3.44 13.15 -6.32
N LEU A 32 -3.55 13.01 -5.00
CA LEU A 32 -2.43 13.18 -4.07
C LEU A 32 -1.20 12.36 -4.47
N HIS A 33 -1.42 11.15 -5.02
CA HIS A 33 -0.37 10.22 -5.42
C HIS A 33 0.05 10.35 -6.89
N GLN A 34 -0.40 11.39 -7.60
CA GLN A 34 -0.13 11.54 -9.03
C GLN A 34 1.37 11.43 -9.35
N GLY A 35 1.70 10.64 -10.36
CA GLY A 35 3.07 10.41 -10.79
C GLY A 35 3.86 9.42 -9.94
N LYS A 36 3.20 8.65 -9.08
CA LYS A 36 3.85 7.69 -8.17
C LYS A 36 3.24 6.29 -8.29
N TYR A 37 4.09 5.30 -8.09
CA TYR A 37 3.66 3.92 -7.86
C TYR A 37 3.19 3.73 -6.42
N ASN A 38 2.09 3.01 -6.27
CA ASN A 38 1.54 2.62 -4.97
C ASN A 38 1.08 1.16 -5.02
N GLY A 39 1.01 0.50 -3.87
CA GLY A 39 0.21 -0.70 -3.71
C GLY A 39 -1.26 -0.38 -3.90
N LEU A 40 -2.10 -1.41 -3.96
CA LEU A 40 -3.54 -1.25 -4.12
C LEU A 40 -4.23 -1.23 -2.76
N GLY A 41 -5.31 -0.49 -2.66
CA GLY A 41 -6.08 -0.40 -1.43
C GLY A 41 -7.01 0.79 -1.41
N GLY A 42 -7.55 1.08 -0.24
CA GLY A 42 -8.47 2.19 -0.07
C GLY A 42 -8.94 2.34 1.36
N LYS A 43 -9.97 3.15 1.53
CA LYS A 43 -10.54 3.49 2.83
C LYS A 43 -11.47 2.40 3.34
N LEU A 44 -11.37 2.13 4.64
CA LEU A 44 -12.31 1.27 5.34
C LEU A 44 -13.70 1.92 5.35
N GLU A 45 -14.72 1.15 5.00
CA GLU A 45 -16.11 1.53 5.16
C GLU A 45 -16.62 1.09 6.53
N ASN A 46 -17.73 1.70 6.98
CA ASN A 46 -18.20 1.54 8.36
C ASN A 46 -18.80 0.16 8.69
N ASP A 47 -19.05 -0.65 7.70
CA ASP A 47 -19.70 -1.96 7.83
C ASP A 47 -18.81 -3.14 7.43
N GLU A 48 -17.50 -2.90 7.32
CA GLU A 48 -16.53 -3.94 6.94
C GLU A 48 -15.33 -3.99 7.90
N ASP A 49 -14.70 -5.15 8.00
CA ASP A 49 -13.40 -5.28 8.64
C ASP A 49 -12.26 -5.02 7.64
N VAL A 50 -11.03 -4.96 8.12
CA VAL A 50 -9.88 -4.61 7.27
C VAL A 50 -9.57 -5.66 6.21
N ILE A 51 -9.90 -6.93 6.44
CA ILE A 51 -9.72 -8.00 5.43
C ILE A 51 -10.80 -7.88 4.36
N GLY A 52 -12.05 -7.65 4.76
CA GLY A 52 -13.15 -7.37 3.83
C GLY A 52 -12.88 -6.14 2.96
N CYS A 53 -12.35 -5.08 3.56
CA CYS A 53 -11.92 -3.89 2.84
C CYS A 53 -10.85 -4.22 1.79
N LEU A 54 -9.82 -4.98 2.16
CA LEU A 54 -8.78 -5.41 1.23
C LEU A 54 -9.38 -6.19 0.04
N HIS A 55 -10.24 -7.16 0.32
CA HIS A 55 -10.88 -7.97 -0.72
C HIS A 55 -11.74 -7.14 -1.66
N ARG A 56 -12.53 -6.21 -1.13
CA ARG A 56 -13.39 -5.31 -1.90
C ARG A 56 -12.55 -4.39 -2.79
N GLU A 57 -11.55 -3.74 -2.22
CA GLU A 57 -10.69 -2.81 -2.97
C GLU A 57 -9.92 -3.51 -4.09
N LEU A 58 -9.39 -4.71 -3.86
CA LEU A 58 -8.67 -5.46 -4.89
C LEU A 58 -9.60 -5.99 -5.99
N MET A 59 -10.85 -6.30 -5.67
CA MET A 59 -11.85 -6.60 -6.70
C MET A 59 -12.17 -5.36 -7.53
N GLU A 60 -12.38 -4.22 -6.90
CA GLU A 60 -12.69 -2.96 -7.59
C GLU A 60 -11.53 -2.47 -8.45
N GLU A 61 -10.30 -2.51 -7.93
CA GLU A 61 -9.12 -1.93 -8.59
C GLU A 61 -8.43 -2.87 -9.58
N ALA A 62 -8.45 -4.16 -9.35
CA ALA A 62 -7.71 -5.14 -10.16
C ALA A 62 -8.54 -6.33 -10.65
N GLY A 63 -9.82 -6.41 -10.31
CA GLY A 63 -10.71 -7.50 -10.76
C GLY A 63 -10.31 -8.87 -10.24
N ILE A 64 -9.61 -8.95 -9.12
CA ILE A 64 -9.13 -10.21 -8.56
C ILE A 64 -9.89 -10.59 -7.29
N THR A 65 -10.01 -11.90 -7.06
CA THR A 65 -10.51 -12.48 -5.81
C THR A 65 -9.32 -12.97 -5.00
N VAL A 66 -9.10 -12.37 -3.84
CA VAL A 66 -8.03 -12.76 -2.92
C VAL A 66 -8.36 -14.11 -2.31
N THR A 67 -7.42 -15.04 -2.33
CA THR A 67 -7.56 -16.38 -1.73
C THR A 67 -6.59 -16.63 -0.58
N ALA A 68 -5.53 -15.84 -0.46
CA ALA A 68 -4.61 -15.89 0.69
C ALA A 68 -3.95 -14.52 0.89
N GLU A 69 -4.01 -14.00 2.10
CA GLU A 69 -3.37 -12.75 2.50
C GLU A 69 -2.66 -12.90 3.83
N ARG A 70 -1.67 -12.04 4.07
CA ARG A 70 -0.94 -11.93 5.34
C ARG A 70 -0.86 -10.49 5.77
N LEU A 71 -1.19 -10.20 7.03
CA LEU A 71 -0.91 -8.90 7.63
C LEU A 71 0.60 -8.75 7.84
N ARG A 72 1.18 -7.71 7.24
CA ARG A 72 2.61 -7.42 7.42
C ARG A 72 2.88 -6.34 8.45
N GLY A 73 1.96 -5.40 8.60
CA GLY A 73 2.11 -4.35 9.59
C GLY A 73 0.98 -3.34 9.58
N ALA A 74 1.11 -2.38 10.46
CA ALA A 74 0.23 -1.23 10.53
C ALA A 74 1.06 0.03 10.69
N ILE A 75 0.67 1.11 10.02
CA ILE A 75 1.39 2.39 10.06
C ILE A 75 0.42 3.51 10.35
N SER A 76 0.81 4.38 11.29
CA SER A 76 0.20 5.68 11.48
C SER A 76 0.95 6.72 10.62
N TRP A 77 0.22 7.46 9.80
CA TRP A 77 0.73 8.56 8.98
C TRP A 77 0.07 9.89 9.41
N PRO A 78 0.48 10.48 10.53
CA PRO A 78 -0.07 11.77 10.94
C PRO A 78 0.23 12.85 9.89
N GLY A 79 -0.79 13.60 9.49
CA GLY A 79 -0.66 14.71 8.56
C GLY A 79 -0.46 14.36 7.09
N PHE A 80 -0.62 13.07 6.71
CA PHE A 80 -0.33 12.61 5.34
C PHE A 80 -1.35 13.10 4.30
N GLY A 81 -2.62 13.24 4.67
CA GLY A 81 -3.68 13.61 3.74
C GLY A 81 -3.48 14.97 3.09
N ALA A 82 -4.13 15.21 1.94
CA ALA A 82 -4.01 16.46 1.18
C ALA A 82 -4.39 17.72 1.98
N GLY A 83 -5.33 17.58 2.92
CA GLY A 83 -5.72 18.63 3.87
C GLY A 83 -5.03 18.51 5.22
N GLY A 84 -4.00 17.67 5.36
CA GLY A 84 -3.31 17.42 6.62
C GLY A 84 -4.01 16.38 7.49
N GLU A 85 -4.93 15.60 6.93
CA GLU A 85 -5.62 14.55 7.67
C GLU A 85 -4.65 13.45 8.11
N ASP A 86 -4.92 12.88 9.26
CA ASP A 86 -4.21 11.73 9.77
C ASP A 86 -4.73 10.45 9.09
N TRP A 87 -3.82 9.55 8.77
CA TRP A 87 -4.15 8.23 8.22
C TRP A 87 -3.58 7.12 9.08
N PHE A 88 -4.26 6.00 9.10
CA PHE A 88 -3.79 4.76 9.70
C PHE A 88 -4.06 3.61 8.73
N GLY A 89 -3.02 2.89 8.34
CA GLY A 89 -3.12 1.83 7.34
C GLY A 89 -2.70 0.47 7.86
N PHE A 90 -3.45 -0.54 7.43
CA PHE A 90 -3.09 -1.95 7.57
C PHE A 90 -2.47 -2.43 6.27
N ILE A 91 -1.28 -3.04 6.33
CA ILE A 91 -0.50 -3.41 5.17
C ILE A 91 -0.45 -4.92 5.04
N PHE A 92 -0.86 -5.40 3.87
CA PHE A 92 -0.96 -6.83 3.57
C PHE A 92 -0.08 -7.21 2.38
N ILE A 93 0.40 -8.45 2.40
CA ILE A 93 0.79 -9.17 1.19
C ILE A 93 -0.37 -10.09 0.82
N VAL A 94 -0.71 -10.11 -0.47
CA VAL A 94 -1.62 -11.08 -1.06
C VAL A 94 -0.79 -12.17 -1.72
N ASP A 95 -0.79 -13.35 -1.12
CA ASP A 95 0.02 -14.49 -1.58
C ASP A 95 -0.62 -15.25 -2.73
N ALA A 96 -1.95 -15.24 -2.81
CA ALA A 96 -2.68 -15.95 -3.85
C ALA A 96 -4.00 -15.27 -4.18
N PHE A 97 -4.39 -15.36 -5.44
CA PHE A 97 -5.63 -14.80 -5.97
C PHE A 97 -6.11 -15.57 -7.20
N THR A 98 -7.36 -15.34 -7.60
CA THR A 98 -7.92 -15.77 -8.87
C THR A 98 -8.39 -14.55 -9.65
N GLY A 99 -8.50 -14.70 -10.97
CA GLY A 99 -8.88 -13.62 -11.89
C GLY A 99 -7.68 -13.09 -12.68
N ASP A 100 -8.00 -12.32 -13.71
CA ASP A 100 -7.02 -11.72 -14.62
C ASP A 100 -6.87 -10.23 -14.31
N VAL A 101 -5.65 -9.81 -13.99
CA VAL A 101 -5.34 -8.40 -13.71
C VAL A 101 -5.39 -7.61 -15.02
N PRO A 102 -6.20 -6.54 -15.11
CA PRO A 102 -6.23 -5.68 -16.29
C PRO A 102 -4.94 -4.87 -16.43
N GLU A 103 -4.71 -4.30 -17.63
CA GLU A 103 -3.54 -3.45 -17.88
C GLU A 103 -3.62 -2.11 -17.14
N ARG A 104 -4.83 -1.66 -16.82
CA ARG A 104 -5.06 -0.39 -16.12
C ARG A 104 -6.41 -0.38 -15.42
N ASN A 105 -6.54 0.54 -14.47
CA ASN A 105 -7.81 0.94 -13.86
C ASN A 105 -8.01 2.46 -14.00
N ASP A 106 -9.02 3.01 -13.32
CA ASP A 106 -9.33 4.44 -13.37
C ASP A 106 -8.21 5.34 -12.81
N ASP A 107 -7.33 4.79 -11.97
CA ASP A 107 -6.21 5.53 -11.38
C ASP A 107 -4.96 5.52 -12.25
N GLY A 108 -4.83 4.57 -13.16
CA GLY A 108 -3.70 4.48 -14.08
C GLY A 108 -3.29 3.05 -14.42
N PRO A 109 -2.13 2.89 -15.08
CA PRO A 109 -1.58 1.58 -15.42
C PRO A 109 -1.30 0.71 -14.21
N LEU A 110 -1.55 -0.59 -14.36
CA LEU A 110 -1.20 -1.64 -13.40
C LEU A 110 0.03 -2.38 -13.90
N ASP A 111 1.10 -2.35 -13.13
CA ASP A 111 2.38 -2.93 -13.50
C ASP A 111 2.85 -3.97 -12.49
N TRP A 112 3.35 -5.10 -13.00
CA TRP A 112 4.05 -6.09 -12.21
C TRP A 112 5.51 -5.70 -12.09
N LEU A 113 5.91 -5.14 -10.95
CA LEU A 113 7.28 -4.67 -10.72
C LEU A 113 8.11 -5.67 -9.92
N PRO A 114 9.39 -5.87 -10.29
CA PRO A 114 10.29 -6.68 -9.48
C PRO A 114 10.38 -6.15 -8.04
N ILE A 115 10.30 -7.04 -7.06
CA ILE A 115 10.37 -6.66 -5.64
C ILE A 115 11.70 -5.99 -5.31
N ASP A 116 12.81 -6.45 -5.89
CA ASP A 116 14.10 -5.82 -5.68
C ASP A 116 14.13 -4.35 -6.13
N ARG A 117 13.38 -4.00 -7.19
CA ARG A 117 13.20 -2.62 -7.62
C ARG A 117 12.43 -1.79 -6.60
N LEU A 118 11.40 -2.37 -6.00
CA LEU A 118 10.62 -1.72 -4.93
C LEU A 118 11.47 -1.48 -3.68
N LEU A 119 12.45 -2.34 -3.43
CA LEU A 119 13.38 -2.24 -2.30
C LEU A 119 14.60 -1.36 -2.58
N GLY A 120 14.66 -0.70 -3.75
CA GLY A 120 15.70 0.26 -4.09
C GLY A 120 16.78 -0.27 -5.03
N GLY A 121 16.64 -1.48 -5.57
CA GLY A 121 17.55 -2.00 -6.60
C GLY A 121 17.35 -1.29 -7.94
N GLY A 122 18.44 -1.02 -8.67
CA GLY A 122 18.41 -0.37 -9.97
C GLY A 122 18.08 1.12 -9.91
N GLU A 123 17.54 1.66 -11.00
CA GLU A 123 17.13 3.06 -11.05
C GLU A 123 15.95 3.32 -10.12
N PRO A 124 15.92 4.47 -9.40
CA PRO A 124 14.82 4.80 -8.51
C PRO A 124 13.47 4.82 -9.23
N LEU A 125 12.48 4.17 -8.62
CA LEU A 125 11.09 4.26 -9.06
C LEU A 125 10.44 5.51 -8.48
N PRO A 126 9.49 6.15 -9.22
CA PRO A 126 8.71 7.26 -8.67
C PRO A 126 7.72 6.75 -7.63
N MET A 127 8.11 6.88 -6.36
CA MET A 127 7.32 6.48 -5.19
C MET A 127 7.42 7.56 -4.12
N TRP A 128 6.53 7.51 -3.12
CA TRP A 128 6.71 8.30 -1.92
C TRP A 128 8.06 7.95 -1.28
N PRO A 129 8.92 8.92 -0.94
CA PRO A 129 10.20 8.63 -0.32
C PRO A 129 10.10 7.80 0.96
N GLY A 130 9.03 7.99 1.72
CA GLY A 130 8.77 7.25 2.95
C GLY A 130 8.50 5.76 2.76
N ASP A 131 7.98 5.36 1.60
CA ASP A 131 7.62 3.96 1.34
C ASP A 131 8.82 3.03 1.43
N ARG A 132 10.00 3.50 1.07
CA ARG A 132 11.24 2.71 1.14
C ARG A 132 11.57 2.25 2.56
N HIS A 133 11.15 2.98 3.57
CA HIS A 133 11.39 2.61 4.96
C HIS A 133 10.60 1.37 5.35
N PHE A 134 9.32 1.29 4.99
CA PHE A 134 8.49 0.18 5.43
C PHE A 134 8.44 -0.99 4.43
N LEU A 135 8.71 -0.77 3.13
CA LEU A 135 8.71 -1.86 2.16
C LEU A 135 9.73 -2.95 2.50
N GLN A 136 10.86 -2.59 3.10
CA GLN A 136 11.83 -3.55 3.60
C GLN A 136 11.19 -4.53 4.62
N LEU A 137 10.29 -4.02 5.45
CA LEU A 137 9.60 -4.81 6.47
C LEU A 137 8.42 -5.60 5.90
N VAL A 138 7.80 -5.09 4.83
CA VAL A 138 6.71 -5.80 4.15
C VAL A 138 7.20 -7.08 3.50
N PHE A 139 8.37 -7.04 2.84
CA PHE A 139 8.89 -8.12 2.02
C PHE A 139 9.99 -8.94 2.69
N ASP A 140 10.33 -8.69 3.94
CA ASP A 140 11.30 -9.52 4.65
C ASP A 140 10.71 -10.86 5.14
N ASP A 141 11.55 -11.73 5.69
CA ASP A 141 11.18 -13.06 6.14
C ASP A 141 10.69 -13.12 7.58
N ASP A 142 10.67 -12.00 8.31
CA ASP A 142 10.18 -11.98 9.68
C ASP A 142 8.64 -12.09 9.66
N PRO A 143 8.06 -13.14 10.27
CA PRO A 143 6.60 -13.34 10.24
C PRO A 143 5.83 -12.37 11.13
N ARG A 144 6.50 -11.63 12.01
CA ARG A 144 5.84 -10.70 12.95
C ARG A 144 5.39 -9.44 12.22
N PRO A 145 4.15 -8.97 12.43
CA PRO A 145 3.74 -7.67 11.93
C PRO A 145 4.56 -6.55 12.56
N PHE A 146 4.90 -5.53 11.78
CA PHE A 146 5.51 -4.32 12.29
C PHE A 146 4.45 -3.26 12.64
N HIS A 147 4.81 -2.37 13.54
CA HIS A 147 3.96 -1.25 13.97
C HIS A 147 4.77 0.03 13.80
N GLY A 148 4.39 0.84 12.81
CA GLY A 148 5.18 2.01 12.41
C GLY A 148 4.47 3.33 12.61
N VAL A 149 5.25 4.39 12.71
CA VAL A 149 4.79 5.78 12.71
C VAL A 149 5.65 6.59 11.74
N MET A 150 5.00 7.30 10.83
CA MET A 150 5.65 8.15 9.84
C MET A 150 4.89 9.47 9.71
N PRO A 151 5.23 10.48 10.52
CA PRO A 151 4.58 11.79 10.44
C PRO A 151 4.93 12.53 9.14
N TYR A 152 3.99 13.31 8.66
CA TYR A 152 4.13 14.18 7.49
C TYR A 152 3.85 15.62 7.84
N VAL A 153 4.59 16.54 7.22
CA VAL A 153 4.32 17.97 7.23
C VAL A 153 4.48 18.47 5.81
N ASP A 154 3.44 19.11 5.29
CA ASP A 154 3.41 19.67 3.93
C ASP A 154 3.87 18.67 2.85
N GLY A 155 3.40 17.43 2.94
CA GLY A 155 3.70 16.36 1.99
C GLY A 155 5.08 15.72 2.13
N VAL A 156 5.82 16.04 3.19
CA VAL A 156 7.16 15.51 3.46
C VAL A 156 7.15 14.68 4.73
N ALA A 157 7.66 13.45 4.67
CA ALA A 157 7.87 12.62 5.86
C ALA A 157 8.93 13.25 6.76
N THR A 158 8.59 13.46 8.02
CA THR A 158 9.47 14.11 9.01
C THR A 158 10.14 13.13 9.95
N GLY A 159 9.77 11.85 9.89
CA GLY A 159 10.38 10.82 10.72
C GLY A 159 9.85 9.44 10.37
N TRP A 160 10.54 8.43 10.87
CA TRP A 160 10.13 7.04 10.78
C TRP A 160 10.61 6.30 12.03
N SER A 161 9.71 5.57 12.65
CA SER A 161 10.06 4.62 13.71
C SER A 161 9.10 3.43 13.66
N TYR A 162 9.56 2.29 14.12
CA TYR A 162 8.73 1.10 14.19
C TYR A 162 9.13 0.18 15.34
N ARG A 163 8.22 -0.72 15.67
CA ARG A 163 8.46 -1.86 16.57
C ARG A 163 7.99 -3.14 15.88
N ARG A 164 8.48 -4.24 16.38
CA ARG A 164 8.08 -5.55 15.88
C ARG A 164 7.88 -6.55 17.01
#